data_e232fd94fa7235c995aa82d2473a0eeb
#
_entry.id   e232fd94fa7235c995aa82d2473a0eeb
#
_cell.length_a   1.000
_cell.length_b   1.000
_cell.length_c   1.000
_cell.angle_alpha   90.00
_cell.angle_beta   90.00
_cell.angle_gamma   90.00
#
_symmetry.space_group_name_H-M   'P 1'
#
loop_
_entity.id
_entity.type
_entity.pdbx_description
1 polymer ?
#
loop_
_entity_poly.entity_id
_entity_poly.type
_entity_poly.pdbx_seq_one_letter_code
_entity_poly.pdbx_strand_id
1 'polypeptide(L)'
;MAKDLKDRIKPVIIHDTENNRDYTLEFSRDSIKFAEGRGFRIVDVDNYPMSKVPEFFWYAFRMHHPSVSLAQAEKLLERMGGMTEALAQRLGELWAVPFEALASEQDEGEAKNVTVTVEL
;
A
#
# COMPACT_ATOMS: atom_id res chain seq x y z
N MET A 1 11.51 -22.80 2.69
CA MET A 1 10.21 -22.20 3.02
C MET A 1 10.03 -20.86 2.30
N ALA A 2 8.91 -20.68 1.66
CA ALA A 2 8.64 -19.40 1.01
C ALA A 2 8.34 -18.33 2.07
N LYS A 3 8.88 -17.15 1.87
CA LYS A 3 8.57 -16.01 2.74
C LYS A 3 7.25 -15.40 2.34
N ASP A 4 6.56 -14.80 3.31
CA ASP A 4 5.37 -14.01 3.05
C ASP A 4 5.73 -12.79 2.20
N LEU A 5 4.76 -12.22 1.49
CA LEU A 5 5.00 -11.03 0.69
C LEU A 5 5.57 -9.90 1.52
N LYS A 6 5.06 -9.70 2.73
CA LYS A 6 5.54 -8.61 3.58
C LYS A 6 7.02 -8.75 3.96
N ASP A 7 7.54 -9.99 3.97
CA ASP A 7 8.95 -10.24 4.28
C ASP A 7 9.86 -10.09 3.06
N ARG A 8 9.28 -10.12 1.85
CA ARG A 8 10.02 -10.02 0.59
C ARG A 8 9.97 -8.64 -0.03
N ILE A 9 8.93 -7.88 0.28
CA ILE A 9 8.70 -6.57 -0.33
C ILE A 9 8.97 -5.50 0.71
N LYS A 10 9.99 -4.69 0.47
CA LYS A 10 10.37 -3.62 1.39
C LYS A 10 9.50 -2.39 1.17
N PRO A 11 9.20 -1.65 2.25
CA PRO A 11 8.55 -0.35 2.11
C PRO A 11 9.35 0.59 1.23
N VAL A 12 8.67 1.57 0.66
CA VAL A 12 9.32 2.66 -0.06
C VAL A 12 9.74 3.71 0.95
N ILE A 13 10.98 4.17 0.86
CA ILE A 13 11.47 5.27 1.69
C ILE A 13 11.71 6.46 0.77
N ILE A 14 11.08 7.60 1.09
CA ILE A 14 11.29 8.84 0.36
C ILE A 14 12.06 9.79 1.26
N HIS A 15 13.20 10.28 0.77
CA HIS A 15 14.01 11.24 1.48
C HIS A 15 13.75 12.63 0.90
N ASP A 16 13.06 13.46 1.66
CA ASP A 16 12.82 14.86 1.29
C ASP A 16 13.87 15.71 1.96
N THR A 17 15.01 15.89 1.27
CA THR A 17 16.16 16.61 1.82
C THR A 17 15.89 18.10 1.97
N GLU A 18 15.02 18.67 1.13
CA GLU A 18 14.66 20.09 1.21
C GLU A 18 13.96 20.41 2.52
N ASN A 19 13.07 19.50 2.99
CA ASN A 19 12.33 19.68 4.22
C ASN A 19 12.90 18.84 5.38
N ASN A 20 14.01 18.16 5.15
CA ASN A 20 14.69 17.31 6.12
C ASN A 20 13.72 16.28 6.73
N ARG A 21 12.98 15.58 5.85
CA ARG A 21 12.00 14.58 6.27
C ARG A 21 12.15 13.30 5.47
N ASP A 22 11.95 12.19 6.16
CA ASP A 22 11.86 10.87 5.52
C ASP A 22 10.44 10.36 5.67
N TYR A 23 9.94 9.72 4.62
CA TYR A 23 8.62 9.11 4.63
C TYR A 23 8.75 7.63 4.31
N THR A 24 8.07 6.81 5.09
CA THR A 24 7.96 5.37 4.83
C THR A 24 6.58 5.11 4.25
N LEU A 25 6.54 4.58 3.04
CA LEU A 25 5.30 4.29 2.32
C LEU A 25 5.08 2.79 2.29
N GLU A 26 3.93 2.37 2.75
CA GLU A 26 3.45 1.01 2.63
C GLU A 26 1.95 0.99 2.93
N PHE A 27 1.34 -0.18 2.81
CA PHE A 27 -0.09 -0.32 3.06
C PHE A 27 -0.33 -1.32 4.16
N SER A 28 -1.31 -1.02 5.01
CA SER A 28 -1.84 -1.93 5.99
C SER A 28 -3.28 -2.25 5.64
N ARG A 29 -3.83 -3.26 6.29
CA ARG A 29 -5.23 -3.57 6.15
C ARG A 29 -6.11 -2.35 6.45
N ASP A 30 -5.77 -1.62 7.52
CA ASP A 30 -6.53 -0.43 7.90
C ASP A 30 -6.39 0.70 6.90
N SER A 31 -5.20 0.92 6.35
CA SER A 31 -5.03 2.00 5.37
C SER A 31 -5.77 1.69 4.07
N ILE A 32 -5.84 0.41 3.68
CA ILE A 32 -6.61 0.00 2.50
C ILE A 32 -8.10 0.14 2.75
N LYS A 33 -8.58 -0.25 3.95
CA LYS A 33 -10.00 -0.06 4.32
C LYS A 33 -10.37 1.42 4.28
N PHE A 34 -9.47 2.28 4.74
CA PHE A 34 -9.69 3.72 4.66
C PHE A 34 -9.85 4.18 3.21
N ALA A 35 -8.94 3.73 2.32
CA ALA A 35 -9.00 4.09 0.91
C ALA A 35 -10.30 3.59 0.27
N GLU A 36 -10.65 2.34 0.49
CA GLU A 36 -11.87 1.75 -0.05
C GLU A 36 -13.13 2.43 0.47
N GLY A 37 -13.11 2.82 1.75
CA GLY A 37 -14.22 3.56 2.34
C GLY A 37 -14.44 4.93 1.71
N ARG A 38 -13.42 5.49 1.08
CA ARG A 38 -13.52 6.73 0.33
C ARG A 38 -13.85 6.52 -1.15
N GLY A 39 -14.08 5.27 -1.54
CA GLY A 39 -14.43 4.94 -2.91
C GLY A 39 -13.26 4.65 -3.82
N PHE A 40 -12.05 4.56 -3.27
CA PHE A 40 -10.87 4.27 -4.09
C PHE A 40 -10.87 2.80 -4.51
N ARG A 41 -10.58 2.58 -5.79
CA ARG A 41 -10.40 1.24 -6.37
C ARG A 41 -9.09 1.21 -7.14
N ILE A 42 -8.24 0.22 -6.83
CA ILE A 42 -6.90 0.14 -7.45
C ILE A 42 -6.97 0.05 -8.97
N VAL A 43 -8.01 -0.60 -9.50
CA VAL A 43 -8.18 -0.74 -10.96
C VAL A 43 -8.39 0.60 -11.65
N ASP A 44 -8.83 1.62 -10.90
CA ASP A 44 -9.06 2.95 -11.46
C ASP A 44 -7.78 3.72 -11.71
N VAL A 45 -6.66 3.30 -11.14
CA VAL A 45 -5.37 3.99 -11.30
C VAL A 45 -4.97 4.02 -12.78
N ASP A 46 -5.15 2.91 -13.48
CA ASP A 46 -4.82 2.84 -14.91
C ASP A 46 -5.86 3.54 -15.78
N ASN A 47 -7.12 3.54 -15.35
CA ASN A 47 -8.23 4.10 -16.13
C ASN A 47 -8.35 5.62 -15.98
N TYR A 48 -8.02 6.15 -14.80
CA TYR A 48 -8.15 7.56 -14.47
C TYR A 48 -6.90 8.08 -13.78
N PRO A 49 -5.73 8.04 -14.46
CA PRO A 49 -4.45 8.32 -13.79
C PRO A 49 -4.32 9.72 -13.21
N MET A 50 -4.91 10.74 -13.86
CA MET A 50 -4.76 12.11 -13.37
C MET A 50 -5.26 12.30 -11.95
N SER A 51 -6.37 11.67 -11.59
CA SER A 51 -6.91 11.77 -10.24
C SER A 51 -6.46 10.63 -9.35
N LYS A 52 -6.29 9.43 -9.89
CA LYS A 52 -6.06 8.23 -9.07
C LYS A 52 -4.61 7.95 -8.75
N VAL A 53 -3.66 8.38 -9.58
CA VAL A 53 -2.24 8.26 -9.25
C VAL A 53 -1.89 9.08 -8.00
N PRO A 54 -2.25 10.36 -7.91
CA PRO A 54 -2.00 11.13 -6.68
C PRO A 54 -2.71 10.55 -5.46
N GLU A 55 -3.95 10.06 -5.61
CA GLU A 55 -4.67 9.44 -4.51
C GLU A 55 -3.97 8.18 -4.02
N PHE A 56 -3.56 7.30 -4.95
CA PHE A 56 -2.86 6.07 -4.61
C PHE A 56 -1.57 6.37 -3.84
N PHE A 57 -0.81 7.33 -4.33
CA PHE A 57 0.41 7.79 -3.67
C PHE A 57 0.11 8.28 -2.25
N TRP A 58 -0.93 9.08 -2.10
CA TRP A 58 -1.35 9.61 -0.80
C TRP A 58 -1.73 8.50 0.18
N TYR A 59 -2.51 7.52 -0.26
CA TYR A 59 -2.91 6.42 0.63
C TYR A 59 -1.72 5.62 1.15
N ALA A 60 -0.61 5.61 0.42
CA ALA A 60 0.60 4.92 0.85
C ALA A 60 1.28 5.57 2.06
N PHE A 61 0.97 6.83 2.36
CA PHE A 61 1.49 7.53 3.53
C PHE A 61 0.74 7.16 4.81
N ARG A 62 -0.52 6.78 4.69
CA ARG A 62 -1.42 6.72 5.83
C ARG A 62 -0.97 5.83 6.98
N MET A 63 -0.36 4.71 6.67
CA MET A 63 0.07 3.76 7.70
C MET A 63 1.06 4.38 8.70
N HIS A 64 2.03 5.13 8.20
CA HIS A 64 3.08 5.72 9.02
C HIS A 64 2.98 7.23 9.21
N HIS A 65 2.26 7.90 8.32
CA HIS A 65 2.16 9.37 8.29
C HIS A 65 0.71 9.80 8.08
N PRO A 66 -0.19 9.48 9.03
CA PRO A 66 -1.62 9.75 8.83
C PRO A 66 -1.98 11.24 8.76
N SER A 67 -1.07 12.11 9.18
CA SER A 67 -1.33 13.56 9.11
C SER A 67 -0.97 14.20 7.78
N VAL A 68 -0.33 13.45 6.87
CA VAL A 68 -0.03 13.98 5.53
C VAL A 68 -1.32 14.09 4.75
N SER A 69 -1.59 15.29 4.20
CA SER A 69 -2.79 15.53 3.40
C SER A 69 -2.57 15.15 1.94
N LEU A 70 -3.67 14.98 1.22
CA LEU A 70 -3.59 14.75 -0.22
C LEU A 70 -2.81 15.87 -0.92
N ALA A 71 -3.07 17.12 -0.55
CA ALA A 71 -2.38 18.27 -1.15
C ALA A 71 -0.86 18.20 -0.90
N GLN A 72 -0.44 17.80 0.30
CA GLN A 72 0.98 17.64 0.61
C GLN A 72 1.60 16.52 -0.20
N ALA A 73 0.91 15.39 -0.33
CA ALA A 73 1.39 14.27 -1.13
C ALA A 73 1.50 14.64 -2.60
N GLU A 74 0.51 15.39 -3.13
CA GLU A 74 0.55 15.85 -4.52
C GLU A 74 1.73 16.76 -4.79
N LYS A 75 2.01 17.69 -3.88
CA LYS A 75 3.17 18.58 -4.00
C LYS A 75 4.49 17.81 -3.98
N LEU A 76 4.58 16.82 -3.10
CA LEU A 76 5.78 15.99 -3.05
C LEU A 76 5.97 15.21 -4.34
N LEU A 77 4.90 14.63 -4.86
CA LEU A 77 4.94 13.89 -6.12
C LEU A 77 5.40 14.78 -7.27
N GLU A 78 4.90 16.02 -7.31
CA GLU A 78 5.29 17.02 -8.30
C GLU A 78 6.79 17.36 -8.21
N ARG A 79 7.29 17.56 -6.99
CA ARG A 79 8.71 17.85 -6.75
C ARG A 79 9.60 16.66 -7.13
N MET A 80 9.08 15.44 -7.03
CA MET A 80 9.79 14.23 -7.44
C MET A 80 9.83 14.06 -8.96
N GLY A 81 9.04 14.84 -9.69
CA GLY A 81 8.93 14.70 -11.14
C GLY A 81 7.89 13.68 -11.58
N GLY A 82 7.00 13.29 -10.68
CA GLY A 82 5.94 12.33 -10.95
C GLY A 82 6.27 10.92 -10.45
N MET A 83 5.38 10.00 -10.73
CA MET A 83 5.54 8.61 -10.31
C MET A 83 6.26 7.81 -11.39
N THR A 84 7.42 7.27 -11.05
CA THR A 84 8.15 6.39 -11.96
C THR A 84 7.47 5.02 -12.01
N GLU A 85 7.77 4.28 -13.07
CA GLU A 85 7.27 2.92 -13.21
C GLU A 85 7.75 2.03 -12.05
N ALA A 86 8.99 2.19 -11.63
CA ALA A 86 9.55 1.41 -10.52
C ALA A 86 8.81 1.71 -9.21
N LEU A 87 8.50 2.98 -8.95
CA LEU A 87 7.73 3.36 -7.76
C LEU A 87 6.32 2.79 -7.83
N ALA A 88 5.66 2.93 -8.98
CA ALA A 88 4.30 2.41 -9.17
C ALA A 88 4.26 0.90 -8.95
N GLN A 89 5.24 0.19 -9.46
CA GLN A 89 5.33 -1.26 -9.29
C GLN A 89 5.50 -1.64 -7.82
N ARG A 90 6.40 -0.98 -7.11
CA ARG A 90 6.63 -1.27 -5.69
C ARG A 90 5.37 -0.98 -4.86
N LEU A 91 4.70 0.13 -5.13
CA LEU A 91 3.46 0.46 -4.42
C LEU A 91 2.37 -0.56 -4.72
N GLY A 92 2.28 -1.04 -5.97
CA GLY A 92 1.33 -2.10 -6.32
C GLY A 92 1.61 -3.40 -5.58
N GLU A 93 2.88 -3.77 -5.44
CA GLU A 93 3.28 -4.95 -4.69
C GLU A 93 2.94 -4.78 -3.20
N LEU A 94 3.22 -3.60 -2.64
CA LEU A 94 2.91 -3.32 -1.24
C LEU A 94 1.41 -3.31 -0.98
N TRP A 95 0.61 -2.86 -1.96
CA TRP A 95 -0.85 -2.92 -1.86
C TRP A 95 -1.34 -4.36 -1.77
N ALA A 96 -0.67 -5.29 -2.43
CA ALA A 96 -1.06 -6.71 -2.42
C ALA A 96 -0.77 -7.41 -1.09
N VAL A 97 0.21 -6.91 -0.31
CA VAL A 97 0.65 -7.57 0.92
C VAL A 97 -0.48 -7.83 1.91
N PRO A 98 -1.33 -6.84 2.28
CA PRO A 98 -2.38 -7.10 3.27
C PRO A 98 -3.44 -8.10 2.79
N PHE A 99 -3.56 -8.29 1.49
CA PHE A 99 -4.55 -9.24 0.94
C PHE A 99 -4.17 -10.69 1.16
N GLU A 100 -2.91 -11.00 1.42
CA GLU A 100 -2.50 -12.34 1.78
C GLU A 100 -3.26 -12.85 3.01
N ALA A 101 -3.59 -11.96 3.93
CA ALA A 101 -4.31 -12.33 5.15
C ALA A 101 -5.79 -12.67 4.89
N LEU A 102 -6.31 -12.31 3.73
CA LEU A 102 -7.71 -12.56 3.38
C LEU A 102 -7.92 -13.89 2.68
N ALA A 103 -6.87 -14.43 2.06
CA ALA A 103 -6.95 -15.69 1.35
C ALA A 103 -5.89 -16.63 1.89
N SER A 104 -6.29 -17.85 2.22
CA SER A 104 -5.35 -18.85 2.69
C SER A 104 -4.95 -19.74 1.51
N GLU A 105 -3.64 -19.95 1.36
CA GLU A 105 -3.10 -20.89 0.39
C GLU A 105 -2.94 -22.28 0.97
N GLN A 106 -3.24 -22.43 2.27
CA GLN A 106 -3.15 -23.72 2.96
C GLN A 106 -4.39 -24.53 2.71
N ASP A 107 -4.19 -25.83 2.58
CA ASP A 107 -5.30 -26.78 2.64
C ASP A 107 -5.86 -26.80 4.06
N GLU A 108 -7.12 -27.20 4.21
CA GLU A 108 -7.79 -27.23 5.52
C GLU A 108 -6.99 -28.04 6.54
N GLY A 109 -6.38 -29.14 6.11
CA GLY A 109 -5.60 -30.00 7.00
C GLY A 109 -4.23 -29.46 7.35
N GLU A 110 -3.78 -28.42 6.70
CA GLU A 110 -2.47 -27.82 6.89
C GLU A 110 -2.47 -26.57 7.73
N ALA A 111 -3.64 -26.03 8.05
CA ALA A 111 -3.76 -24.84 8.87
C ALA A 111 -3.15 -25.08 10.24
N LYS A 112 -2.15 -24.28 10.61
CA LYS A 112 -1.45 -24.41 11.89
C LYS A 112 -1.61 -23.14 12.70
N ASN A 113 -1.55 -23.29 14.01
CA ASN A 113 -1.64 -22.17 14.95
C ASN A 113 -2.93 -21.37 14.81
N VAL A 114 -3.98 -22.01 14.33
CA VAL A 114 -5.28 -21.38 14.15
C VAL A 114 -6.11 -21.62 15.41
N THR A 115 -6.54 -20.55 16.06
CA THR A 115 -7.38 -20.64 17.26
C THR A 115 -8.87 -20.61 16.91
N VAL A 116 -9.19 -20.25 15.67
CA VAL A 116 -10.57 -20.27 15.16
C VAL A 116 -10.60 -21.23 13.97
N THR A 117 -11.47 -22.21 14.04
CA THR A 117 -11.64 -23.15 12.94
C THR A 117 -13.04 -22.99 12.34
N VAL A 118 -13.15 -23.29 11.05
CA VAL A 118 -14.43 -23.23 10.34
C VAL A 118 -14.75 -24.64 9.85
N GLU A 119 -15.94 -25.10 10.18
CA GLU A 119 -16.46 -26.37 9.67
C GLU A 119 -17.51 -26.06 8.60
N LEU A 120 -17.28 -26.56 7.41
CA LEU A 120 -18.18 -26.34 6.29
C LEU A 120 -19.08 -27.61 6.02
#